data_1521db5c9c6b44326e8575def871f450
#
_entry.id   1521db5c9c6b44326e8575def871f450
#
_cell.length_a   1.000
_cell.length_b   1.000
_cell.length_c   1.000
_cell.angle_alpha   90.00
_cell.angle_beta   90.00
_cell.angle_gamma   90.00
#
_symmetry.space_group_name_H-M   'P 1'
#
loop_
_entity.id
_entity.type
_entity.pdbx_description
1 polymer ?
#
loop_
_entity_poly.entity_id
_entity_poly.type
_entity_poly.pdbx_seq_one_letter_code
_entity_poly.pdbx_strand_id
1 'polypeptide(L)'
;IGGKLIAGDSTKLRAQNSKKNNFNESKIEQHLVYIDNKLNEYNKALETADNENREIILAQIDKQNNRKDFYNNLSKELDQNGDTQISTTDPDSRQMITRSNITEVAYNVQTLVDAKHNLPIDYKVTNENDSKAMGTMLRRAKVILKTTDFTALYDKGYHTGSEIKKGIEMGINIMVAVPGVASFAPDERYNFDKFIYNQQADTYTCPQQQTLATNGNWYQKSKQRYLYFVKHYKTNNCDNCPALALCTKNKKGRLLERSEYQPYIEQNKKNIEANNQTYKRRQAIVEHPYGIIKRQWGFYYVTTKKGIRHASADVGLMFVAFNLRRLMNIID
;
A
#
# COMPACT_ATOMS: atom_id res chain seq x y z
N ILE A 1 -26.20 -14.53 -3.17
CA ILE A 1 -25.28 -13.46 -3.57
C ILE A 1 -26.03 -12.54 -4.52
N GLY A 2 -25.92 -11.21 -4.32
CA GLY A 2 -26.50 -10.20 -5.23
C GLY A 2 -25.71 -10.05 -6.53
N GLY A 3 -24.39 -10.05 -6.41
CA GLY A 3 -23.45 -10.02 -7.54
C GLY A 3 -23.40 -8.73 -8.36
N LYS A 4 -24.18 -7.71 -8.01
CA LYS A 4 -24.26 -6.44 -8.74
C LYS A 4 -23.45 -5.30 -8.13
N LEU A 5 -23.27 -5.34 -6.81
CA LEU A 5 -22.49 -4.37 -6.06
C LEU A 5 -21.62 -5.11 -5.04
N ILE A 6 -20.33 -4.91 -5.12
CA ILE A 6 -19.35 -5.46 -4.19
C ILE A 6 -18.49 -4.35 -3.60
N ALA A 7 -17.94 -4.56 -2.42
CA ALA A 7 -16.99 -3.64 -1.83
C ALA A 7 -15.71 -4.39 -1.45
N GLY A 8 -14.57 -3.81 -1.80
CA GLY A 8 -13.26 -4.30 -1.44
C GLY A 8 -12.65 -3.49 -0.29
N ASP A 9 -12.02 -4.20 0.63
CA ASP A 9 -11.26 -3.60 1.72
C ASP A 9 -10.20 -4.57 2.23
N SER A 10 -9.33 -4.10 3.09
CA SER A 10 -8.35 -4.93 3.75
C SER A 10 -8.40 -4.80 5.27
N THR A 11 -7.91 -5.84 5.92
CA THR A 11 -7.66 -5.77 7.37
C THR A 11 -6.32 -6.40 7.70
N LYS A 12 -5.61 -5.80 8.66
CA LYS A 12 -4.35 -6.33 9.16
C LYS A 12 -4.64 -7.26 10.32
N LEU A 13 -4.11 -8.50 10.24
CA LEU A 13 -4.13 -9.48 11.31
C LEU A 13 -2.71 -9.71 11.78
N ARG A 14 -2.45 -9.60 13.09
CA ARG A 14 -1.12 -9.82 13.65
C ARG A 14 -0.64 -11.24 13.35
N ALA A 15 0.60 -11.35 12.92
CA ALA A 15 1.28 -12.63 12.72
C ALA A 15 1.88 -13.15 14.02
N GLN A 16 2.28 -14.42 14.03
CA GLN A 16 3.05 -15.03 15.11
C GLN A 16 4.51 -14.56 15.04
N ASN A 17 4.71 -13.27 15.26
CA ASN A 17 6.02 -12.65 15.23
C ASN A 17 6.06 -11.40 16.12
N SER A 18 7.25 -10.91 16.43
CA SER A 18 7.46 -9.66 17.14
C SER A 18 8.30 -8.69 16.32
N LYS A 19 8.20 -7.39 16.62
CA LYS A 19 9.05 -6.36 16.00
C LYS A 19 10.55 -6.63 16.20
N LYS A 20 10.92 -7.33 17.27
CA LYS A 20 12.33 -7.67 17.55
C LYS A 20 12.89 -8.59 16.47
N ASN A 21 12.07 -9.49 15.96
CA ASN A 21 12.42 -10.51 14.96
C ASN A 21 12.11 -10.10 13.51
N ASN A 22 11.78 -8.83 13.29
CA ASN A 22 11.59 -8.26 11.95
C ASN A 22 12.69 -7.22 11.71
N PHE A 23 13.39 -7.35 10.59
CA PHE A 23 14.58 -6.58 10.23
C PHE A 23 14.39 -5.92 8.86
N ASN A 24 14.84 -4.69 8.75
CA ASN A 24 15.03 -3.96 7.50
C ASN A 24 16.51 -3.53 7.44
N GLU A 25 16.96 -3.03 6.30
CA GLU A 25 18.33 -2.61 6.06
C GLU A 25 18.86 -1.68 7.17
N SER A 26 18.14 -0.61 7.50
CA SER A 26 18.54 0.35 8.54
C SER A 26 18.69 -0.28 9.93
N LYS A 27 17.81 -1.23 10.30
CA LYS A 27 17.92 -1.92 11.58
C LYS A 27 19.10 -2.89 11.63
N ILE A 28 19.39 -3.57 10.52
CA ILE A 28 20.56 -4.45 10.39
C ILE A 28 21.82 -3.61 10.54
N GLU A 29 21.93 -2.50 9.83
CA GLU A 29 23.06 -1.57 9.88
C GLU A 29 23.30 -1.06 11.31
N GLN A 30 22.24 -0.63 12.01
CA GLN A 30 22.37 -0.21 13.42
C GLN A 30 22.93 -1.32 14.32
N HIS A 31 22.52 -2.57 14.11
CA HIS A 31 23.08 -3.70 14.87
C HIS A 31 24.54 -3.96 14.51
N LEU A 32 24.94 -3.88 13.25
CA LEU A 32 26.32 -4.07 12.81
C LEU A 32 27.22 -2.99 13.39
N VAL A 33 26.82 -1.71 13.32
CA VAL A 33 27.57 -0.60 13.93
C VAL A 33 27.72 -0.80 15.44
N TYR A 34 26.67 -1.21 16.14
CA TYR A 34 26.75 -1.50 17.57
C TYR A 34 27.77 -2.65 17.88
N ILE A 35 27.74 -3.72 17.09
CA ILE A 35 28.63 -4.87 17.26
C ILE A 35 30.07 -4.47 17.00
N ASP A 36 30.35 -3.70 15.96
CA ASP A 36 31.70 -3.23 15.63
C ASP A 36 32.26 -2.35 16.74
N ASN A 37 31.46 -1.47 17.32
CA ASN A 37 31.87 -0.67 18.47
C ASN A 37 32.21 -1.57 19.69
N LYS A 38 31.38 -2.59 19.95
CA LYS A 38 31.66 -3.54 21.06
C LYS A 38 32.88 -4.40 20.80
N LEU A 39 33.12 -4.85 19.59
CA LEU A 39 34.35 -5.58 19.23
C LEU A 39 35.59 -4.70 19.43
N ASN A 40 35.54 -3.43 19.07
CA ASN A 40 36.63 -2.48 19.32
C ASN A 40 36.89 -2.26 20.82
N GLU A 41 35.83 -2.16 21.64
CA GLU A 41 35.95 -2.06 23.11
C GLU A 41 36.60 -3.32 23.68
N TYR A 42 36.13 -4.52 23.28
CA TYR A 42 36.69 -5.79 23.78
C TYR A 42 38.11 -6.03 23.33
N ASN A 43 38.49 -5.67 22.11
CA ASN A 43 39.86 -5.79 21.62
C ASN A 43 40.83 -4.89 22.43
N LYS A 44 40.41 -3.66 22.73
CA LYS A 44 41.20 -2.78 23.61
C LYS A 44 41.33 -3.34 25.05
N ALA A 45 40.25 -3.89 25.59
CA ALA A 45 40.28 -4.51 26.91
C ALA A 45 41.19 -5.76 26.95
N LEU A 46 41.25 -6.51 25.84
CA LEU A 46 42.07 -7.71 25.69
C LEU A 46 43.58 -7.42 25.76
N GLU A 47 44.01 -6.21 25.34
CA GLU A 47 45.42 -5.77 25.38
C GLU A 47 45.95 -5.65 26.78
N THR A 48 45.09 -5.35 27.77
CA THR A 48 45.46 -5.09 29.16
C THR A 48 44.95 -6.16 30.14
N ALA A 49 44.28 -7.19 29.66
CA ALA A 49 43.65 -8.22 30.49
C ALA A 49 44.65 -9.24 31.03
N ASP A 50 44.48 -9.65 32.28
CA ASP A 50 45.11 -10.83 32.88
C ASP A 50 44.51 -12.14 32.30
N ASN A 51 45.12 -13.29 32.66
CA ASN A 51 44.75 -14.58 32.05
C ASN A 51 43.28 -14.98 32.30
N GLU A 52 42.71 -14.72 33.47
CA GLU A 52 41.33 -15.07 33.79
C GLU A 52 40.33 -14.18 33.01
N ASN A 53 40.59 -12.88 33.01
CA ASN A 53 39.75 -11.93 32.27
C ASN A 53 39.87 -12.09 30.76
N ARG A 54 41.03 -12.54 30.25
CA ARG A 54 41.27 -12.79 28.83
C ARG A 54 40.32 -13.83 28.24
N GLU A 55 40.10 -14.95 28.90
CA GLU A 55 39.17 -15.98 28.44
C GLU A 55 37.73 -15.46 28.37
N ILE A 56 37.31 -14.67 29.36
CA ILE A 56 35.96 -14.06 29.38
C ILE A 56 35.79 -13.08 28.20
N ILE A 57 36.80 -12.24 27.94
CA ILE A 57 36.77 -11.28 26.84
C ILE A 57 36.72 -11.99 25.47
N LEU A 58 37.53 -13.04 25.29
CA LEU A 58 37.50 -13.84 24.05
C LEU A 58 36.13 -14.46 23.80
N ALA A 59 35.48 -15.01 24.82
CA ALA A 59 34.13 -15.52 24.70
C ALA A 59 33.10 -14.43 24.32
N GLN A 60 33.30 -13.19 24.80
CA GLN A 60 32.48 -12.04 24.39
C GLN A 60 32.72 -11.64 22.93
N ILE A 61 33.96 -11.65 22.47
CA ILE A 61 34.36 -11.40 21.08
C ILE A 61 33.68 -12.42 20.15
N ASP A 62 33.81 -13.72 20.46
CA ASP A 62 33.19 -14.79 19.67
C ASP A 62 31.66 -14.65 19.58
N LYS A 63 31.05 -14.30 20.72
CA LYS A 63 29.60 -14.00 20.74
C LYS A 63 29.23 -12.84 19.83
N GLN A 64 30.00 -11.77 19.77
CA GLN A 64 29.73 -10.64 18.88
C GLN A 64 30.01 -10.98 17.41
N ASN A 65 31.06 -11.77 17.13
CA ASN A 65 31.33 -12.24 15.77
C ASN A 65 30.16 -13.11 15.22
N ASN A 66 29.71 -14.07 16.02
CA ASN A 66 28.52 -14.87 15.64
C ASN A 66 27.28 -14.01 15.37
N ARG A 67 27.07 -12.95 16.15
CA ARG A 67 25.98 -11.99 15.89
C ARG A 67 26.20 -11.18 14.61
N LYS A 68 27.45 -10.78 14.35
CA LYS A 68 27.82 -10.07 13.12
C LYS A 68 27.51 -10.91 11.88
N ASP A 69 27.90 -12.18 11.91
CA ASP A 69 27.62 -13.12 10.82
C ASP A 69 26.12 -13.31 10.60
N PHE A 70 25.35 -13.43 11.69
CA PHE A 70 23.90 -13.50 11.60
C PHE A 70 23.30 -12.28 10.88
N TYR A 71 23.67 -11.04 11.24
CA TYR A 71 23.16 -9.84 10.60
C TYR A 71 23.67 -9.66 9.16
N ASN A 72 24.90 -10.04 8.87
CA ASN A 72 25.45 -10.06 7.51
C ASN A 72 24.67 -11.03 6.61
N ASN A 73 24.28 -12.19 7.12
CA ASN A 73 23.48 -13.16 6.38
C ASN A 73 22.06 -12.63 6.12
N LEU A 74 21.44 -11.96 7.10
CA LEU A 74 20.13 -11.30 6.89
C LEU A 74 20.23 -10.20 5.84
N SER A 75 21.31 -9.41 5.80
CA SER A 75 21.52 -8.38 4.77
C SER A 75 21.61 -9.00 3.38
N LYS A 76 22.40 -10.07 3.24
CA LYS A 76 22.54 -10.79 1.96
C LYS A 76 21.20 -11.37 1.49
N GLU A 77 20.40 -11.91 2.41
CA GLU A 77 19.08 -12.47 2.08
C GLU A 77 18.10 -11.39 1.62
N LEU A 78 18.10 -10.21 2.25
CA LEU A 78 17.31 -9.04 1.81
C LEU A 78 17.67 -8.62 0.38
N ASP A 79 18.98 -8.54 0.08
CA ASP A 79 19.46 -8.13 -1.23
C ASP A 79 19.10 -9.15 -2.31
N GLN A 80 19.28 -10.44 -2.02
CA GLN A 80 18.98 -11.53 -2.97
C GLN A 80 17.50 -11.64 -3.29
N ASN A 81 16.63 -11.48 -2.29
CA ASN A 81 15.18 -11.57 -2.46
C ASN A 81 14.56 -10.27 -2.98
N GLY A 82 15.29 -9.16 -2.95
CA GLY A 82 14.79 -7.82 -3.28
C GLY A 82 13.70 -7.34 -2.33
N ASP A 83 13.59 -7.94 -1.14
CA ASP A 83 12.64 -7.57 -0.09
C ASP A 83 13.10 -6.33 0.67
N THR A 84 12.16 -5.59 1.24
CA THR A 84 12.47 -4.44 2.11
C THR A 84 12.54 -4.80 3.59
N GLN A 85 12.11 -6.00 3.95
CA GLN A 85 12.05 -6.51 5.31
C GLN A 85 12.18 -8.04 5.31
N ILE A 86 12.77 -8.56 6.36
CA ILE A 86 12.85 -9.99 6.64
C ILE A 86 12.39 -10.28 8.07
N SER A 87 11.66 -11.37 8.24
CA SER A 87 11.18 -11.84 9.55
C SER A 87 11.78 -13.20 9.86
N THR A 88 12.46 -13.32 10.99
CA THR A 88 13.16 -14.57 11.37
C THR A 88 12.24 -15.62 12.01
N THR A 89 11.10 -15.20 12.57
CA THR A 89 10.14 -16.13 13.20
C THR A 89 9.05 -16.60 12.25
N ASP A 90 8.54 -15.69 11.42
CA ASP A 90 7.52 -15.93 10.40
C ASP A 90 7.94 -15.19 9.12
N PRO A 91 8.65 -15.86 8.20
CA PRO A 91 9.32 -15.22 7.06
C PRO A 91 8.39 -14.46 6.13
N ASP A 92 7.13 -14.86 6.04
CA ASP A 92 6.14 -14.21 5.18
C ASP A 92 5.50 -12.98 5.83
N SER A 93 5.62 -12.80 7.15
CA SER A 93 5.02 -11.67 7.83
C SER A 93 5.84 -10.39 7.64
N ARG A 94 5.18 -9.23 7.61
CA ARG A 94 5.83 -7.93 7.44
C ARG A 94 5.33 -6.92 8.47
N GLN A 95 6.21 -5.98 8.81
CA GLN A 95 5.86 -4.86 9.65
C GLN A 95 4.96 -3.90 8.87
N MET A 96 3.75 -3.66 9.39
CA MET A 96 2.71 -2.86 8.75
C MET A 96 2.11 -1.89 9.75
N ILE A 97 1.64 -0.75 9.27
CA ILE A 97 0.81 0.16 10.06
C ILE A 97 -0.56 -0.50 10.21
N THR A 98 -0.95 -0.77 11.45
CA THR A 98 -2.25 -1.28 11.83
C THR A 98 -3.13 -0.13 12.32
N ARG A 99 -4.13 -0.44 13.14
CA ARG A 99 -5.07 0.54 13.68
C ARG A 99 -4.36 1.61 14.52
N SER A 100 -4.81 2.87 14.40
CA SER A 100 -4.30 4.01 15.18
C SER A 100 -2.80 4.29 15.02
N ASN A 101 -2.27 4.08 13.82
CA ASN A 101 -0.84 4.28 13.47
C ASN A 101 0.13 3.39 14.27
N ILE A 102 -0.37 2.34 14.91
CA ILE A 102 0.48 1.36 15.58
C ILE A 102 1.10 0.47 14.50
N THR A 103 2.43 0.32 14.52
CA THR A 103 3.13 -0.60 13.65
C THR A 103 3.22 -1.97 14.32
N GLU A 104 2.79 -3.02 13.62
CA GLU A 104 2.86 -4.41 14.07
C GLU A 104 3.34 -5.33 12.95
N VAL A 105 3.86 -6.49 13.31
CA VAL A 105 4.16 -7.52 12.30
C VAL A 105 2.86 -8.29 12.02
N ALA A 106 2.43 -8.26 10.78
CA ALA A 106 1.09 -8.66 10.38
C ALA A 106 1.03 -9.23 8.97
N TYR A 107 -0.09 -9.85 8.67
CA TYR A 107 -0.58 -10.12 7.33
C TYR A 107 -1.67 -9.11 6.95
N ASN A 108 -1.75 -8.79 5.67
CA ASN A 108 -2.80 -7.98 5.08
C ASN A 108 -3.83 -8.89 4.40
N VAL A 109 -5.04 -8.89 4.90
CA VAL A 109 -6.15 -9.71 4.36
C VAL A 109 -7.02 -8.84 3.48
N GLN A 110 -6.94 -9.04 2.18
CA GLN A 110 -7.81 -8.44 1.18
C GLN A 110 -9.13 -9.19 1.16
N THR A 111 -10.26 -8.51 1.09
CA THR A 111 -11.59 -9.14 1.08
C THR A 111 -12.51 -8.44 0.10
N LEU A 112 -13.37 -9.21 -0.56
CA LEU A 112 -14.50 -8.72 -1.35
C LEU A 112 -15.80 -9.13 -0.67
N VAL A 113 -16.70 -8.18 -0.48
CA VAL A 113 -17.97 -8.37 0.20
C VAL A 113 -19.13 -8.02 -0.73
N ASP A 114 -20.09 -8.94 -0.89
CA ASP A 114 -21.34 -8.70 -1.61
C ASP A 114 -22.27 -7.78 -0.82
N ALA A 115 -22.77 -6.74 -1.46
CA ALA A 115 -23.56 -5.71 -0.80
C ALA A 115 -25.01 -6.14 -0.43
N LYS A 116 -25.55 -7.18 -1.08
CA LYS A 116 -26.94 -7.60 -0.85
C LYS A 116 -27.10 -8.24 0.54
N HIS A 117 -26.16 -9.09 0.91
CA HIS A 117 -26.24 -9.87 2.14
C HIS A 117 -25.03 -9.68 3.08
N ASN A 118 -24.09 -8.80 2.72
CA ASN A 118 -22.81 -8.59 3.41
C ASN A 118 -21.99 -9.89 3.58
N LEU A 119 -22.01 -10.74 2.54
CA LEU A 119 -21.26 -11.98 2.49
C LEU A 119 -19.89 -11.76 1.88
N PRO A 120 -18.79 -12.03 2.58
CA PRO A 120 -17.47 -12.18 1.96
C PRO A 120 -17.51 -13.22 0.84
N ILE A 121 -17.25 -12.80 -0.40
CA ILE A 121 -17.26 -13.68 -1.59
C ILE A 121 -15.88 -14.14 -1.98
N ASP A 122 -14.85 -13.41 -1.55
CA ASP A 122 -13.46 -13.76 -1.79
C ASP A 122 -12.55 -13.10 -0.77
N TYR A 123 -11.38 -13.72 -0.54
CA TYR A 123 -10.32 -13.16 0.28
C TYR A 123 -8.94 -13.56 -0.26
N LYS A 124 -7.92 -12.77 0.08
CA LYS A 124 -6.52 -13.08 -0.21
C LYS A 124 -5.64 -12.58 0.93
N VAL A 125 -4.88 -13.46 1.55
CA VAL A 125 -3.86 -13.07 2.51
C VAL A 125 -2.59 -12.68 1.77
N THR A 126 -2.03 -11.51 2.11
CA THR A 126 -0.81 -10.97 1.52
C THR A 126 0.08 -10.38 2.61
N ASN A 127 1.31 -10.07 2.25
CA ASN A 127 2.23 -9.27 3.05
C ASN A 127 2.53 -7.92 2.38
N GLU A 128 1.72 -7.52 1.41
CA GLU A 128 1.83 -6.28 0.66
C GLU A 128 0.77 -5.25 1.07
N ASN A 129 0.99 -4.00 0.67
CA ASN A 129 0.03 -2.91 0.85
C ASN A 129 -1.14 -2.99 -0.14
N ASP A 130 -2.20 -2.26 0.16
CA ASP A 130 -3.45 -2.23 -0.61
C ASP A 130 -3.29 -1.67 -2.03
N SER A 131 -2.28 -0.84 -2.24
CA SER A 131 -2.06 -0.06 -3.47
C SER A 131 -1.94 -0.89 -4.77
N LYS A 132 -1.64 -2.19 -4.67
CA LYS A 132 -1.49 -3.11 -5.81
C LYS A 132 -2.46 -4.29 -5.79
N ALA A 133 -3.41 -4.29 -4.87
CA ALA A 133 -4.25 -5.46 -4.63
C ALA A 133 -5.53 -5.50 -5.48
N MET A 134 -6.09 -4.33 -5.84
CA MET A 134 -7.42 -4.20 -6.45
C MET A 134 -7.56 -5.00 -7.75
N GLY A 135 -6.65 -4.84 -8.69
CA GLY A 135 -6.75 -5.52 -9.99
C GLY A 135 -6.75 -7.04 -9.89
N THR A 136 -5.98 -7.59 -8.96
CA THR A 136 -5.98 -9.04 -8.69
C THR A 136 -7.31 -9.50 -8.10
N MET A 137 -7.85 -8.77 -7.12
CA MET A 137 -9.14 -9.09 -6.50
C MET A 137 -10.29 -8.96 -7.49
N LEU A 138 -10.30 -7.94 -8.36
CA LEU A 138 -11.31 -7.78 -9.40
C LEU A 138 -11.30 -8.93 -10.42
N ARG A 139 -10.09 -9.41 -10.82
CA ARG A 139 -9.99 -10.58 -11.70
C ARG A 139 -10.59 -11.82 -11.06
N ARG A 140 -10.37 -12.03 -9.77
CA ARG A 140 -10.96 -13.14 -9.01
C ARG A 140 -12.49 -12.98 -8.89
N ALA A 141 -12.97 -11.74 -8.60
CA ALA A 141 -14.40 -11.45 -8.59
C ALA A 141 -15.09 -11.79 -9.91
N LYS A 142 -14.47 -11.42 -11.05
CA LYS A 142 -14.98 -11.75 -12.38
C LYS A 142 -15.15 -13.26 -12.56
N VAL A 143 -14.20 -14.07 -12.10
CA VAL A 143 -14.27 -15.54 -12.18
C VAL A 143 -15.38 -16.09 -11.28
N ILE A 144 -15.47 -15.62 -10.05
CA ILE A 144 -16.44 -16.08 -9.05
C ILE A 144 -17.88 -15.71 -9.47
N LEU A 145 -18.09 -14.47 -9.91
CA LEU A 145 -19.40 -13.95 -10.32
C LEU A 145 -19.77 -14.35 -11.75
N LYS A 146 -18.82 -14.86 -12.55
CA LYS A 146 -18.96 -15.22 -13.96
C LYS A 146 -19.50 -14.09 -14.85
N THR A 147 -19.20 -12.85 -14.47
CA THR A 147 -19.66 -11.63 -15.18
C THR A 147 -18.69 -10.48 -14.88
N THR A 148 -18.76 -9.43 -15.70
CA THR A 148 -18.14 -8.12 -15.43
C THR A 148 -19.20 -7.05 -15.14
N ASP A 149 -20.49 -7.40 -15.26
CA ASP A 149 -21.62 -6.50 -15.00
C ASP A 149 -21.87 -6.35 -13.49
N PHE A 150 -20.91 -5.73 -12.80
CA PHE A 150 -21.00 -5.34 -11.40
C PHE A 150 -20.21 -4.07 -11.12
N THR A 151 -20.58 -3.40 -10.03
CA THR A 151 -19.85 -2.24 -9.49
C THR A 151 -18.99 -2.66 -8.31
N ALA A 152 -17.73 -2.23 -8.30
CA ALA A 152 -16.78 -2.49 -7.20
C ALA A 152 -16.36 -1.19 -6.51
N LEU A 153 -16.54 -1.13 -5.20
CA LEU A 153 -16.26 0.02 -4.36
C LEU A 153 -14.97 -0.20 -3.55
N TYR A 154 -14.03 0.77 -3.59
CA TYR A 154 -12.78 0.72 -2.85
C TYR A 154 -12.47 2.05 -2.16
N ASP A 155 -11.64 2.01 -1.11
CA ASP A 155 -11.19 3.20 -0.43
C ASP A 155 -9.99 3.87 -1.13
N LYS A 156 -9.53 5.00 -0.58
CA LYS A 156 -8.39 5.76 -1.10
C LYS A 156 -7.04 5.01 -1.06
N GLY A 157 -6.90 3.98 -0.22
CA GLY A 157 -5.70 3.15 -0.13
C GLY A 157 -5.44 2.34 -1.41
N TYR A 158 -6.49 2.09 -2.20
CA TYR A 158 -6.44 1.40 -3.48
C TYR A 158 -6.30 2.34 -4.69
N HIS A 159 -6.23 3.67 -4.46
CA HIS A 159 -6.19 4.65 -5.54
C HIS A 159 -4.81 4.67 -6.21
N THR A 160 -4.57 3.70 -7.08
CA THR A 160 -3.36 3.58 -7.90
C THR A 160 -3.76 3.57 -9.37
N GLY A 161 -3.18 4.47 -10.19
CA GLY A 161 -3.59 4.65 -11.58
C GLY A 161 -3.55 3.36 -12.40
N SER A 162 -2.52 2.53 -12.24
CA SER A 162 -2.43 1.23 -12.94
C SER A 162 -3.49 0.23 -12.50
N GLU A 163 -3.91 0.24 -11.23
CA GLU A 163 -4.95 -0.65 -10.72
C GLU A 163 -6.35 -0.20 -11.19
N ILE A 164 -6.59 1.14 -11.24
CA ILE A 164 -7.78 1.74 -11.80
C ILE A 164 -7.89 1.38 -13.29
N LYS A 165 -6.79 1.53 -14.06
CA LYS A 165 -6.72 1.11 -15.47
C LYS A 165 -7.12 -0.36 -15.62
N LYS A 166 -6.53 -1.27 -14.84
CA LYS A 166 -6.86 -2.71 -14.90
C LYS A 166 -8.36 -2.99 -14.68
N GLY A 167 -8.98 -2.32 -13.71
CA GLY A 167 -10.41 -2.49 -13.43
C GLY A 167 -11.29 -2.06 -14.61
N ILE A 168 -11.02 -0.88 -15.17
CA ILE A 168 -11.76 -0.33 -16.31
C ILE A 168 -11.56 -1.19 -17.56
N GLU A 169 -10.32 -1.62 -17.85
CA GLU A 169 -10.02 -2.48 -19.00
C GLU A 169 -10.63 -3.89 -18.90
N MET A 170 -10.92 -4.37 -17.70
CA MET A 170 -11.69 -5.59 -17.50
C MET A 170 -13.20 -5.40 -17.76
N GLY A 171 -13.64 -4.20 -18.05
CA GLY A 171 -15.06 -3.86 -18.25
C GLY A 171 -15.87 -3.78 -16.94
N ILE A 172 -15.20 -3.60 -15.80
CA ILE A 172 -15.84 -3.52 -14.49
C ILE A 172 -16.08 -2.06 -14.13
N ASN A 173 -17.27 -1.74 -13.63
CA ASN A 173 -17.57 -0.42 -13.10
C ASN A 173 -16.91 -0.26 -11.71
N ILE A 174 -15.84 0.53 -11.64
CA ILE A 174 -15.11 0.76 -10.37
C ILE A 174 -15.37 2.16 -9.82
N MET A 175 -15.37 2.26 -8.50
CA MET A 175 -15.40 3.51 -7.75
C MET A 175 -14.37 3.43 -6.62
N VAL A 176 -13.25 4.12 -6.81
CA VAL A 176 -12.13 4.18 -5.84
C VAL A 176 -12.01 5.58 -5.30
N ALA A 177 -12.15 5.79 -3.99
CA ALA A 177 -12.06 7.13 -3.40
C ALA A 177 -10.82 7.88 -3.85
N VAL A 178 -11.00 9.11 -4.26
CA VAL A 178 -9.90 9.98 -4.66
C VAL A 178 -9.22 10.52 -3.40
N PRO A 179 -7.90 10.36 -3.25
CA PRO A 179 -7.15 11.01 -2.18
C PRO A 179 -7.32 12.53 -2.24
N GLY A 180 -7.31 13.19 -1.10
CA GLY A 180 -7.25 14.66 -1.07
C GLY A 180 -6.06 15.16 -1.89
N VAL A 181 -6.25 16.26 -2.58
CA VAL A 181 -5.19 16.88 -3.38
C VAL A 181 -4.08 17.30 -2.42
N ALA A 182 -2.91 16.70 -2.53
CA ALA A 182 -1.73 17.21 -1.88
C ALA A 182 -1.41 18.55 -2.53
N SER A 183 -1.52 19.66 -1.75
CA SER A 183 -1.21 20.98 -2.25
C SER A 183 0.28 21.09 -2.52
N PHE A 184 0.64 21.22 -3.76
CA PHE A 184 2.02 21.53 -4.17
C PHE A 184 2.18 22.99 -4.58
N ALA A 185 1.07 23.70 -4.78
CA ALA A 185 1.09 25.13 -5.03
C ALA A 185 1.18 25.92 -3.71
N PRO A 186 1.89 27.04 -3.67
CA PRO A 186 1.87 27.94 -2.52
C PRO A 186 0.47 28.42 -2.13
N ASP A 187 -0.42 28.56 -3.14
CA ASP A 187 -1.83 28.90 -2.97
C ASP A 187 -2.70 27.80 -3.60
N GLU A 188 -3.73 27.34 -2.89
CA GLU A 188 -4.63 26.27 -3.31
C GLU A 188 -5.38 26.52 -4.62
N ARG A 189 -5.59 27.80 -4.97
CA ARG A 189 -6.19 28.22 -6.24
C ARG A 189 -5.39 27.80 -7.48
N TYR A 190 -4.14 27.43 -7.28
CA TYR A 190 -3.22 26.97 -8.33
C TYR A 190 -2.84 25.48 -8.18
N ASN A 191 -3.58 24.70 -7.42
CA ASN A 191 -3.39 23.27 -7.36
C ASN A 191 -3.70 22.62 -8.71
N PHE A 192 -3.18 21.40 -8.93
CA PHE A 192 -3.32 20.67 -10.19
C PHE A 192 -4.77 20.56 -10.66
N ASP A 193 -5.71 20.33 -9.76
CA ASP A 193 -7.15 20.19 -10.02
C ASP A 193 -7.83 21.47 -10.54
N LYS A 194 -7.16 22.61 -10.47
CA LYS A 194 -7.64 23.90 -10.99
C LYS A 194 -7.23 24.16 -12.43
N PHE A 195 -6.40 23.29 -13.01
CA PHE A 195 -6.00 23.36 -14.40
C PHE A 195 -6.96 22.51 -15.25
N ILE A 196 -7.51 23.12 -16.29
CA ILE A 196 -8.50 22.49 -17.14
C ILE A 196 -7.79 21.82 -18.33
N TYR A 197 -7.98 20.51 -18.47
CA TYR A 197 -7.41 19.74 -19.59
C TYR A 197 -8.34 19.78 -20.81
N ASN A 198 -7.77 20.14 -21.95
CA ASN A 198 -8.42 20.02 -23.24
C ASN A 198 -7.88 18.77 -23.96
N GLN A 199 -8.72 17.76 -24.12
CA GLN A 199 -8.34 16.48 -24.70
C GLN A 199 -8.10 16.59 -26.21
N GLN A 200 -8.81 17.45 -26.93
CA GLN A 200 -8.67 17.59 -28.39
C GLN A 200 -7.36 18.28 -28.77
N ALA A 201 -6.99 19.33 -28.03
CA ALA A 201 -5.76 20.08 -28.27
C ALA A 201 -4.53 19.51 -27.50
N ASP A 202 -4.72 18.55 -26.64
CA ASP A 202 -3.70 18.00 -25.70
C ASP A 202 -2.98 19.12 -24.94
N THR A 203 -3.75 20.03 -24.31
CA THR A 203 -3.26 21.20 -23.57
C THR A 203 -3.95 21.36 -22.21
N TYR A 204 -3.33 22.13 -21.33
CA TYR A 204 -3.98 22.62 -20.11
C TYR A 204 -4.20 24.12 -20.14
N THR A 205 -5.32 24.58 -19.63
CA THR A 205 -5.57 26.01 -19.34
C THR A 205 -5.36 26.25 -17.84
N CYS A 206 -4.48 27.17 -17.46
CA CYS A 206 -4.23 27.53 -16.06
C CYS A 206 -5.30 28.48 -15.52
N PRO A 207 -5.39 28.71 -14.18
CA PRO A 207 -6.31 29.69 -13.59
C PRO A 207 -6.13 31.12 -14.08
N GLN A 208 -4.96 31.48 -14.62
CA GLN A 208 -4.69 32.76 -15.27
C GLN A 208 -4.95 32.73 -16.80
N GLN A 209 -5.78 31.79 -17.27
CA GLN A 209 -6.19 31.64 -18.67
C GLN A 209 -5.03 31.46 -19.67
N GLN A 210 -3.85 31.00 -19.19
CA GLN A 210 -2.73 30.70 -20.06
C GLN A 210 -2.76 29.23 -20.47
N THR A 211 -2.45 28.96 -21.75
CA THR A 211 -2.36 27.61 -22.30
C THR A 211 -0.98 27.02 -22.03
N LEU A 212 -0.94 25.84 -21.40
CA LEU A 212 0.24 25.03 -21.23
C LEU A 212 0.21 23.91 -22.29
N ALA A 213 1.22 23.85 -23.13
CA ALA A 213 1.35 22.87 -24.22
C ALA A 213 2.36 21.79 -23.85
N THR A 214 2.25 20.64 -24.51
CA THR A 214 3.22 19.54 -24.46
C THR A 214 4.02 19.48 -25.76
N ASN A 215 5.22 18.90 -25.69
CA ASN A 215 5.98 18.52 -26.87
C ASN A 215 5.59 17.13 -27.42
N GLY A 216 4.56 16.49 -26.84
CA GLY A 216 4.08 15.17 -27.23
C GLY A 216 4.89 14.00 -26.67
N ASN A 217 6.08 14.22 -26.14
CA ASN A 217 6.95 13.16 -25.66
C ASN A 217 6.50 12.61 -24.30
N TRP A 218 6.68 11.29 -24.15
CA TRP A 218 6.50 10.59 -22.89
C TRP A 218 7.84 10.46 -22.15
N TYR A 219 7.86 10.80 -20.89
CA TYR A 219 9.01 10.73 -20.01
C TYR A 219 8.80 9.66 -18.97
N GLN A 220 9.77 8.76 -18.83
CA GLN A 220 9.73 7.70 -17.84
C GLN A 220 10.00 8.26 -16.45
N LYS A 221 9.19 7.85 -15.47
CA LYS A 221 9.36 8.14 -14.06
C LYS A 221 9.37 6.87 -13.24
N SER A 222 10.09 6.93 -12.14
CA SER A 222 10.15 5.84 -11.15
C SER A 222 9.66 6.34 -9.80
N LYS A 223 8.80 5.56 -9.16
CA LYS A 223 8.37 5.77 -7.77
C LYS A 223 8.31 4.42 -7.08
N GLN A 224 9.10 4.24 -6.02
CA GLN A 224 9.11 2.99 -5.24
C GLN A 224 9.24 1.72 -6.11
N ARG A 225 10.21 1.68 -7.03
CA ARG A 225 10.45 0.59 -8.00
C ARG A 225 9.31 0.38 -9.01
N TYR A 226 8.41 1.35 -9.14
CA TYR A 226 7.34 1.33 -10.11
C TYR A 226 7.62 2.33 -11.22
N LEU A 227 7.62 1.87 -12.48
CA LEU A 227 7.86 2.69 -13.67
C LEU A 227 6.52 3.11 -14.27
N TYR A 228 6.39 4.36 -14.65
CA TYR A 228 5.24 4.92 -15.34
C TYR A 228 5.67 6.07 -16.23
N PHE A 229 4.81 6.46 -17.15
CA PHE A 229 5.10 7.51 -18.11
C PHE A 229 4.23 8.74 -17.83
N VAL A 230 4.85 9.94 -18.07
CA VAL A 230 4.19 11.22 -17.95
C VAL A 230 4.47 12.09 -19.18
N LYS A 231 3.50 12.91 -19.58
CA LYS A 231 3.73 14.05 -20.45
C LYS A 231 3.93 15.31 -19.61
N HIS A 232 4.76 16.21 -20.11
CA HIS A 232 5.02 17.50 -19.50
C HIS A 232 4.26 18.60 -20.25
N TYR A 233 3.62 19.50 -19.48
CA TYR A 233 2.90 20.66 -20.00
C TYR A 233 3.45 21.91 -19.35
N LYS A 234 3.84 22.91 -20.18
CA LYS A 234 4.41 24.18 -19.75
C LYS A 234 4.05 25.30 -20.72
N THR A 235 4.29 26.54 -20.29
CA THR A 235 4.16 27.75 -21.12
C THR A 235 5.26 28.74 -20.75
N ASN A 236 5.73 29.50 -21.73
CA ASN A 236 6.70 30.58 -21.50
C ASN A 236 6.05 31.83 -20.86
N ASN A 237 4.72 31.95 -20.91
CA ASN A 237 3.99 33.06 -20.34
C ASN A 237 4.05 33.10 -18.80
N CYS A 238 4.65 32.11 -18.16
CA CYS A 238 4.88 32.11 -16.72
C CYS A 238 5.91 33.15 -16.27
N ASP A 239 6.86 33.53 -17.13
CA ASP A 239 7.98 34.44 -16.78
C ASP A 239 7.48 35.81 -16.32
N ASN A 240 6.39 36.32 -16.90
CA ASN A 240 5.78 37.61 -16.58
C ASN A 240 4.43 37.46 -15.86
N CYS A 241 4.14 36.27 -15.31
CA CYS A 241 2.86 36.01 -14.66
C CYS A 241 2.80 36.66 -13.25
N PRO A 242 1.83 37.54 -12.96
CA PRO A 242 1.71 38.15 -11.64
C PRO A 242 1.41 37.14 -10.53
N ALA A 243 0.86 35.98 -10.88
CA ALA A 243 0.53 34.90 -9.95
C ALA A 243 1.63 33.85 -9.83
N LEU A 244 2.83 34.05 -10.40
CA LEU A 244 3.89 33.05 -10.41
C LEU A 244 4.24 32.53 -9.01
N ALA A 245 4.46 33.43 -8.07
CA ALA A 245 4.82 33.11 -6.69
C ALA A 245 3.71 32.33 -5.93
N LEU A 246 2.44 32.55 -6.29
CA LEU A 246 1.28 31.83 -5.74
C LEU A 246 1.11 30.44 -6.39
N CYS A 247 1.52 30.30 -7.65
CA CYS A 247 1.33 29.10 -8.45
C CYS A 247 2.44 28.05 -8.23
N THR A 248 3.70 28.51 -8.17
CA THR A 248 4.85 27.59 -8.07
C THR A 248 6.05 28.26 -7.42
N LYS A 249 6.86 27.45 -6.73
CA LYS A 249 8.18 27.85 -6.22
C LYS A 249 9.26 27.84 -7.29
N ASN A 250 8.97 27.26 -8.47
CA ASN A 250 9.92 27.17 -9.56
C ASN A 250 9.98 28.50 -10.32
N LYS A 251 11.16 29.11 -10.35
CA LYS A 251 11.42 30.39 -11.04
C LYS A 251 11.21 30.33 -12.56
N LYS A 252 11.28 29.11 -13.15
CA LYS A 252 11.06 28.87 -14.59
C LYS A 252 9.59 28.57 -14.93
N GLY A 253 8.65 28.88 -14.03
CA GLY A 253 7.22 28.65 -14.24
C GLY A 253 6.72 27.28 -13.83
N ARG A 254 5.41 27.06 -14.02
CA ARG A 254 4.70 25.85 -13.64
C ARG A 254 4.93 24.77 -14.68
N LEU A 255 5.39 23.59 -14.24
CA LEU A 255 5.38 22.35 -15.01
C LEU A 255 4.24 21.45 -14.46
N LEU A 256 3.33 21.03 -15.35
CA LEU A 256 2.34 20.01 -15.03
C LEU A 256 2.78 18.67 -15.61
N GLU A 257 2.51 17.61 -14.87
CA GLU A 257 2.74 16.24 -15.29
C GLU A 257 1.40 15.51 -15.42
N ARG A 258 1.12 14.97 -16.59
CA ARG A 258 -0.04 14.12 -16.85
C ARG A 258 0.44 12.68 -17.07
N SER A 259 0.10 11.78 -16.16
CA SER A 259 0.48 10.38 -16.27
C SER A 259 -0.37 9.66 -17.34
N GLU A 260 0.16 8.57 -17.86
CA GLU A 260 -0.56 7.65 -18.76
C GLU A 260 -1.86 7.10 -18.15
N TYR A 261 -1.97 7.12 -16.81
CA TYR A 261 -3.15 6.67 -16.08
C TYR A 261 -4.19 7.78 -15.83
N GLN A 262 -3.85 9.03 -16.15
CA GLN A 262 -4.70 10.18 -15.83
C GLN A 262 -6.13 10.06 -16.42
N PRO A 263 -6.34 9.58 -17.67
CA PRO A 263 -7.70 9.40 -18.22
C PRO A 263 -8.56 8.47 -17.36
N TYR A 264 -7.99 7.37 -16.87
CA TYR A 264 -8.68 6.39 -16.02
C TYR A 264 -9.00 6.97 -14.63
N ILE A 265 -8.08 7.76 -14.07
CA ILE A 265 -8.30 8.46 -12.80
C ILE A 265 -9.44 9.49 -12.92
N GLU A 266 -9.48 10.24 -14.01
CA GLU A 266 -10.54 11.20 -14.30
C GLU A 266 -11.89 10.51 -14.53
N GLN A 267 -11.91 9.37 -15.24
CA GLN A 267 -13.10 8.55 -15.40
C GLN A 267 -13.64 8.04 -14.06
N ASN A 268 -12.74 7.50 -13.20
CA ASN A 268 -13.10 7.08 -11.85
C ASN A 268 -13.70 8.22 -11.02
N LYS A 269 -13.10 9.43 -11.08
CA LYS A 269 -13.61 10.61 -10.37
C LYS A 269 -15.01 10.97 -10.83
N LYS A 270 -15.26 11.04 -12.14
CA LYS A 270 -16.61 11.29 -12.71
C LYS A 270 -17.62 10.22 -12.29
N ASN A 271 -17.18 8.94 -12.25
CA ASN A 271 -18.02 7.85 -11.79
C ASN A 271 -18.50 8.02 -10.34
N ILE A 272 -17.58 8.40 -9.43
CA ILE A 272 -17.91 8.65 -8.03
C ILE A 272 -18.83 9.85 -7.88
N GLU A 273 -18.56 10.94 -8.59
CA GLU A 273 -19.38 12.16 -8.56
C GLU A 273 -20.83 11.87 -9.02
N ALA A 274 -20.98 11.11 -10.10
CA ALA A 274 -22.29 10.72 -10.63
C ALA A 274 -23.04 9.71 -9.72
N ASN A 275 -22.34 8.90 -8.95
CA ASN A 275 -22.91 7.79 -8.17
C ASN A 275 -22.55 7.88 -6.67
N ASN A 276 -22.43 9.06 -6.12
CA ASN A 276 -21.96 9.31 -4.74
C ASN A 276 -22.77 8.54 -3.69
N GLN A 277 -24.10 8.42 -3.85
CA GLN A 277 -24.94 7.68 -2.92
C GLN A 277 -24.59 6.18 -2.90
N THR A 278 -24.30 5.59 -4.05
CA THR A 278 -23.83 4.20 -4.15
C THR A 278 -22.46 4.06 -3.47
N TYR A 279 -21.54 5.00 -3.73
CA TYR A 279 -20.22 4.97 -3.12
C TYR A 279 -20.26 5.04 -1.59
N LYS A 280 -21.11 5.87 -0.99
CA LYS A 280 -21.27 6.00 0.47
C LYS A 280 -21.64 4.69 1.16
N ARG A 281 -22.25 3.73 0.46
CA ARG A 281 -22.57 2.40 1.02
C ARG A 281 -21.34 1.56 1.32
N ARG A 282 -20.17 1.85 0.69
CA ARG A 282 -18.96 1.05 0.82
C ARG A 282 -18.62 0.70 2.26
N GLN A 283 -18.56 1.72 3.11
CA GLN A 283 -18.14 1.56 4.50
C GLN A 283 -19.03 0.55 5.25
N ALA A 284 -20.34 0.70 5.16
CA ALA A 284 -21.27 -0.20 5.81
C ALA A 284 -21.13 -1.66 5.33
N ILE A 285 -20.86 -1.86 4.02
CA ILE A 285 -20.70 -3.19 3.44
C ILE A 285 -19.48 -3.90 4.02
N VAL A 286 -18.31 -3.23 4.04
CA VAL A 286 -17.05 -3.86 4.45
C VAL A 286 -16.85 -3.90 5.97
N GLU A 287 -17.41 -2.94 6.71
CA GLU A 287 -17.29 -2.91 8.17
C GLU A 287 -18.13 -3.99 8.85
N HIS A 288 -19.23 -4.41 8.26
CA HIS A 288 -20.12 -5.41 8.85
C HIS A 288 -19.40 -6.75 9.16
N PRO A 289 -18.76 -7.45 8.17
CA PRO A 289 -18.04 -8.69 8.47
C PRO A 289 -16.88 -8.47 9.44
N TYR A 290 -16.11 -7.41 9.29
CA TYR A 290 -14.97 -7.16 10.17
C TYR A 290 -15.38 -6.74 11.59
N GLY A 291 -16.52 -6.09 11.74
CA GLY A 291 -17.10 -5.78 13.05
C GLY A 291 -17.41 -7.06 13.84
N ILE A 292 -18.01 -8.05 13.21
CA ILE A 292 -18.31 -9.34 13.81
C ILE A 292 -17.02 -10.14 14.06
N ILE A 293 -16.22 -10.35 13.03
CA ILE A 293 -15.03 -11.20 13.09
C ILE A 293 -14.02 -10.69 14.12
N LYS A 294 -13.71 -9.38 14.09
CA LYS A 294 -12.73 -8.81 15.00
C LYS A 294 -13.31 -8.49 16.38
N ARG A 295 -14.46 -7.78 16.44
CA ARG A 295 -14.96 -7.28 17.72
C ARG A 295 -15.75 -8.31 18.52
N GLN A 296 -16.59 -9.12 17.87
CA GLN A 296 -17.39 -10.12 18.56
C GLN A 296 -16.64 -11.42 18.76
N TRP A 297 -15.88 -11.89 17.73
CA TRP A 297 -15.15 -13.15 17.81
C TRP A 297 -13.69 -13.00 18.26
N GLY A 298 -13.19 -11.78 18.39
CA GLY A 298 -11.83 -11.51 18.85
C GLY A 298 -10.72 -11.95 17.87
N PHE A 299 -11.03 -12.17 16.60
CA PHE A 299 -10.07 -12.66 15.62
C PHE A 299 -9.18 -11.51 15.08
N TYR A 300 -8.21 -11.10 15.92
CA TYR A 300 -7.22 -10.08 15.57
C TYR A 300 -5.88 -10.65 15.14
N TYR A 301 -5.65 -11.94 15.36
CA TYR A 301 -4.34 -12.57 15.30
C TYR A 301 -4.38 -13.86 14.49
N VAL A 302 -3.32 -14.10 13.71
CA VAL A 302 -2.99 -15.40 13.12
C VAL A 302 -1.74 -15.90 13.87
N THR A 303 -1.91 -16.38 15.11
CA THR A 303 -0.80 -16.69 16.02
C THR A 303 -0.45 -18.18 16.06
N THR A 304 -1.33 -19.04 15.60
CA THR A 304 -1.12 -20.49 15.61
C THR A 304 -0.42 -21.02 14.37
N LYS A 305 -0.35 -20.21 13.32
CA LYS A 305 0.18 -20.59 12.00
C LYS A 305 1.25 -19.60 11.54
N LYS A 306 2.27 -20.12 10.85
CA LYS A 306 3.33 -19.35 10.19
C LYS A 306 3.26 -19.56 8.69
N GLY A 307 3.63 -18.51 7.94
CA GLY A 307 3.59 -18.48 6.50
C GLY A 307 2.21 -18.17 5.90
N ILE A 308 2.21 -17.48 4.76
CA ILE A 308 0.98 -17.01 4.06
C ILE A 308 0.00 -18.15 3.79
N ARG A 309 0.49 -19.33 3.40
CA ARG A 309 -0.38 -20.49 3.09
C ARG A 309 -1.21 -20.92 4.28
N HIS A 310 -0.59 -21.08 5.44
CA HIS A 310 -1.27 -21.51 6.66
C HIS A 310 -2.13 -20.38 7.24
N ALA A 311 -1.64 -19.14 7.24
CA ALA A 311 -2.41 -17.98 7.62
C ALA A 311 -3.67 -17.81 6.73
N SER A 312 -3.55 -18.09 5.43
CA SER A 312 -4.68 -18.08 4.51
C SER A 312 -5.74 -19.14 4.84
N ALA A 313 -5.32 -20.33 5.28
CA ALA A 313 -6.25 -21.38 5.69
C ALA A 313 -7.05 -20.97 6.95
N ASP A 314 -6.39 -20.43 7.97
CA ASP A 314 -7.06 -19.93 9.19
C ASP A 314 -8.07 -18.82 8.87
N VAL A 315 -7.67 -17.85 8.05
CA VAL A 315 -8.54 -16.76 7.58
C VAL A 315 -9.72 -17.32 6.77
N GLY A 316 -9.48 -18.32 5.93
CA GLY A 316 -10.53 -19.00 5.15
C GLY A 316 -11.57 -19.67 6.04
N LEU A 317 -11.15 -20.45 7.04
CA LEU A 317 -12.06 -21.07 7.99
C LEU A 317 -12.91 -20.04 8.75
N MET A 318 -12.32 -18.92 9.13
CA MET A 318 -13.03 -17.82 9.76
C MET A 318 -14.11 -17.21 8.85
N PHE A 319 -13.82 -17.01 7.55
CA PHE A 319 -14.83 -16.53 6.59
C PHE A 319 -15.91 -17.58 6.30
N VAL A 320 -15.57 -18.87 6.28
CA VAL A 320 -16.56 -19.95 6.17
C VAL A 320 -17.52 -19.91 7.37
N ALA A 321 -17.00 -19.83 8.59
CA ALA A 321 -17.82 -19.71 9.80
C ALA A 321 -18.72 -18.48 9.77
N PHE A 322 -18.19 -17.32 9.36
CA PHE A 322 -18.96 -16.09 9.21
C PHE A 322 -20.09 -16.26 8.18
N ASN A 323 -19.79 -16.80 7.00
CA ASN A 323 -20.77 -16.98 5.94
C ASN A 323 -21.87 -17.98 6.34
N LEU A 324 -21.53 -19.08 7.00
CA LEU A 324 -22.52 -20.05 7.51
C LEU A 324 -23.49 -19.38 8.50
N ARG A 325 -22.95 -18.70 9.52
CA ARG A 325 -23.79 -17.95 10.47
C ARG A 325 -24.67 -16.91 9.77
N ARG A 326 -24.11 -16.20 8.77
CA ARG A 326 -24.86 -15.18 8.02
C ARG A 326 -25.97 -15.80 7.18
N LEU A 327 -25.71 -16.95 6.56
CA LEU A 327 -26.71 -17.69 5.78
C LEU A 327 -27.86 -18.17 6.67
N MET A 328 -27.57 -18.72 7.83
CA MET A 328 -28.63 -19.11 8.80
C MET A 328 -29.55 -17.93 9.10
N ASN A 329 -28.97 -16.76 9.43
CA ASN A 329 -29.77 -15.54 9.72
C ASN A 329 -30.54 -14.95 8.52
N ILE A 330 -30.31 -15.44 7.29
CA ILE A 330 -31.03 -15.00 6.08
C ILE A 330 -32.16 -15.95 5.75
N ILE A 331 -32.02 -17.22 6.12
CA ILE A 331 -32.99 -18.29 5.85
C ILE A 331 -34.10 -18.32 6.90
N ASP A 332 -33.74 -18.02 8.17
CA ASP A 332 -34.69 -17.81 9.26
C ASP A 332 -35.49 -16.51 9.04
#